data_c1cb1fbcf1328562684ed8f0a58a3d1e
#
_entry.id   c1cb1fbcf1328562684ed8f0a58a3d1e
#
_cell.length_a   1.000
_cell.length_b   1.000
_cell.length_c   1.000
_cell.angle_alpha   90.00
_cell.angle_beta   90.00
_cell.angle_gamma   90.00
#
_symmetry.space_group_name_H-M   'P 1'
#
loop_
_entity.id
_entity.type
_entity.pdbx_description
1 polymer ?
#
loop_
_entity_poly.entity_id
_entity_poly.type
_entity_poly.pdbx_seq_one_letter_code
_entity_poly.pdbx_strand_id
1 'polypeptide(L)'
;IRLTLIVAAISVPANLIFGLAAAWSIAKFRFKGSSLLATLIDLPFAVSPVVSGLIFVLLFGMQGWLGPWLSSHGLQVIFAVPGIVLATMFVTFPFIARELIPLMQEQGIEEEQAAIVLGANGWQTFWYVTLPNVKWGLLYGVILCNARAMGEFGAVSVVSGHVRGKTNTIP
;
A
#
# COMPACT_ATOMS: atom_id res chain seq x y z
N ILE A 1 6.95 7.39 19.27
CA ILE A 1 5.69 8.04 18.89
C ILE A 1 5.87 8.86 17.61
N ARG A 2 6.75 9.87 17.60
CA ARG A 2 6.92 10.77 16.44
C ARG A 2 7.24 10.02 15.13
N LEU A 3 8.15 9.06 15.18
CA LEU A 3 8.53 8.29 14.00
C LEU A 3 7.38 7.43 13.48
N THR A 4 6.66 6.74 14.37
CA THR A 4 5.48 5.93 14.01
C THR A 4 4.42 6.78 13.30
N LEU A 5 4.14 7.99 13.82
CA LEU A 5 3.20 8.92 13.19
C LEU A 5 3.68 9.39 11.81
N ILE A 6 4.97 9.69 11.65
CA ILE A 6 5.53 10.09 10.34
C ILE A 6 5.43 8.93 9.34
N VAL A 7 5.79 7.72 9.76
CA VAL A 7 5.69 6.52 8.91
C VAL A 7 4.22 6.29 8.49
N ALA A 8 3.28 6.32 9.42
CA ALA A 8 1.86 6.18 9.11
C ALA A 8 1.36 7.31 8.18
N ALA A 9 1.74 8.57 8.45
CA ALA A 9 1.36 9.71 7.62
C ALA A 9 1.87 9.65 6.17
N ILE A 10 2.93 8.90 5.90
CA ILE A 10 3.45 8.69 4.54
C ILE A 10 2.87 7.40 3.95
N SER A 11 2.87 6.30 4.71
CA SER A 11 2.47 4.98 4.22
C SER A 11 0.97 4.90 3.91
N VAL A 12 0.11 5.48 4.75
CA VAL A 12 -1.35 5.39 4.56
C VAL A 12 -1.83 6.13 3.32
N PRO A 13 -1.44 7.40 3.04
CA PRO A 13 -1.81 8.06 1.80
C PRO A 13 -1.24 7.40 0.54
N ALA A 14 -0.01 6.88 0.61
CA ALA A 14 0.57 6.14 -0.50
C ALA A 14 -0.24 4.87 -0.79
N ASN A 15 -0.56 4.08 0.23
CA ASN A 15 -1.39 2.88 0.10
C ASN A 15 -2.82 3.21 -0.34
N LEU A 16 -3.35 4.37 0.04
CA LEU A 16 -4.65 4.85 -0.44
C LEU A 16 -4.64 5.03 -1.96
N ILE A 17 -3.64 5.72 -2.49
CA ILE A 17 -3.52 5.99 -3.93
C ILE A 17 -3.32 4.67 -4.70
N PHE A 18 -2.35 3.87 -4.31
CA PHE A 18 -2.04 2.61 -4.99
C PHE A 18 -3.14 1.56 -4.81
N GLY A 19 -3.70 1.42 -3.60
CA GLY A 19 -4.77 0.48 -3.30
C GLY A 19 -6.07 0.81 -4.04
N LEU A 20 -6.43 2.10 -4.11
CA LEU A 20 -7.60 2.56 -4.86
C LEU A 20 -7.40 2.34 -6.37
N ALA A 21 -6.22 2.68 -6.92
CA ALA A 21 -5.91 2.47 -8.32
C ALA A 21 -5.93 0.97 -8.70
N ALA A 22 -5.36 0.12 -7.85
CA ALA A 22 -5.35 -1.32 -8.04
C ALA A 22 -6.77 -1.91 -7.96
N ALA A 23 -7.57 -1.53 -6.96
CA ALA A 23 -8.94 -1.97 -6.81
C ALA A 23 -9.80 -1.55 -7.99
N TRP A 24 -9.71 -0.29 -8.40
CA TRP A 24 -10.43 0.22 -9.57
C TRP A 24 -10.05 -0.52 -10.85
N SER A 25 -8.75 -0.77 -11.06
CA SER A 25 -8.28 -1.50 -12.24
C SER A 25 -8.80 -2.93 -12.28
N ILE A 26 -8.80 -3.65 -11.15
CA ILE A 26 -9.25 -5.05 -11.07
C ILE A 26 -10.76 -5.16 -11.16
N ALA A 27 -11.49 -4.25 -10.49
CA ALA A 27 -12.94 -4.34 -10.40
C ALA A 27 -13.68 -3.89 -11.68
N LYS A 28 -13.16 -2.83 -12.33
CA LYS A 28 -13.87 -2.18 -13.45
C LYS A 28 -13.32 -2.53 -14.83
N PHE A 29 -12.10 -3.05 -14.92
CA PHE A 29 -11.48 -3.37 -16.22
C PHE A 29 -11.19 -4.87 -16.35
N ARG A 30 -11.55 -5.45 -17.48
CA ARG A 30 -11.18 -6.81 -17.84
C ARG A 30 -9.88 -6.77 -18.64
N PHE A 31 -8.76 -7.18 -18.04
CA PHE A 31 -7.47 -7.28 -18.72
C PHE A 31 -6.76 -8.59 -18.39
N LYS A 32 -5.91 -9.03 -19.32
CA LYS A 32 -5.08 -10.23 -19.10
C LYS A 32 -4.06 -9.90 -18.02
N GLY A 33 -4.15 -10.56 -16.85
CA GLY A 33 -3.24 -10.32 -15.72
C GLY A 33 -3.93 -9.75 -14.47
N SER A 34 -5.25 -9.47 -14.51
CA SER A 34 -6.00 -9.04 -13.32
C SER A 34 -5.89 -10.03 -12.16
N SER A 35 -5.92 -11.34 -12.46
CA SER A 35 -5.71 -12.40 -11.47
C SER A 35 -4.29 -12.40 -10.89
N LEU A 36 -3.26 -12.16 -11.71
CA LEU A 36 -1.89 -12.03 -11.24
C LEU A 36 -1.74 -10.81 -10.33
N LEU A 37 -2.32 -9.66 -10.72
CA LEU A 37 -2.30 -8.45 -9.90
C LEU A 37 -3.00 -8.68 -8.54
N ALA A 38 -4.16 -9.35 -8.54
CA ALA A 38 -4.86 -9.71 -7.31
C ALA A 38 -4.00 -10.61 -6.40
N THR A 39 -3.34 -11.62 -6.99
CA THR A 39 -2.41 -12.50 -6.24
C THR A 39 -1.22 -11.73 -5.67
N LEU A 40 -0.65 -10.78 -6.43
CA LEU A 40 0.44 -9.93 -5.95
C LEU A 40 0.00 -9.01 -4.79
N ILE A 41 -1.24 -8.50 -4.83
CA ILE A 41 -1.81 -7.73 -3.71
C ILE A 41 -1.93 -8.60 -2.46
N ASP A 42 -2.27 -9.88 -2.60
CA ASP A 42 -2.44 -10.80 -1.48
C ASP A 42 -1.12 -11.37 -0.93
N LEU A 43 -0.03 -11.22 -1.67
CA LEU A 43 1.27 -11.76 -1.29
C LEU A 43 1.75 -11.32 0.11
N PRO A 44 1.59 -10.07 0.54
CA PRO A 44 1.97 -9.65 1.89
C PRO A 44 1.23 -10.39 3.01
N PHE A 45 0.02 -10.89 2.76
CA PHE A 45 -0.70 -11.71 3.75
C PHE A 45 -0.19 -13.14 3.84
N ALA A 46 0.37 -13.65 2.75
CA ALA A 46 0.95 -14.99 2.71
C ALA A 46 2.34 -15.06 3.34
N VAL A 47 3.03 -13.92 3.46
CA VAL A 47 4.40 -13.84 3.98
C VAL A 47 4.38 -13.26 5.40
N SER A 48 5.12 -13.89 6.32
CA SER A 48 5.29 -13.32 7.66
C SER A 48 5.92 -11.93 7.59
N PRO A 49 5.45 -10.94 8.36
CA PRO A 49 6.03 -9.60 8.39
C PRO A 49 7.54 -9.59 8.68
N VAL A 50 8.02 -10.48 9.54
CA VAL A 50 9.45 -10.63 9.85
C VAL A 50 10.24 -11.10 8.63
N VAL A 51 9.70 -12.07 7.88
CA VAL A 51 10.32 -12.56 6.64
C VAL A 51 10.33 -11.45 5.59
N SER A 52 9.25 -10.68 5.46
CA SER A 52 9.20 -9.51 4.59
C SER A 52 10.30 -8.51 4.93
N GLY A 53 10.48 -8.20 6.23
CA GLY A 53 11.56 -7.33 6.69
C GLY A 53 12.95 -7.85 6.30
N LEU A 54 13.16 -9.16 6.40
CA LEU A 54 14.42 -9.80 6.03
C LEU A 54 14.67 -9.72 4.51
N ILE A 55 13.63 -9.90 3.70
CA ILE A 55 13.71 -9.70 2.24
C ILE A 55 14.12 -8.26 1.91
N PHE A 56 13.55 -7.26 2.59
CA PHE A 56 13.96 -5.86 2.41
C PHE A 56 15.44 -5.65 2.75
N VAL A 57 15.93 -6.26 3.84
CA VAL A 57 17.37 -6.19 4.20
C VAL A 57 18.24 -6.85 3.14
N LEU A 58 17.84 -7.99 2.58
CA LEU A 58 18.57 -8.67 1.52
C LEU A 58 18.55 -7.89 0.19
N LEU A 59 17.48 -7.16 -0.11
CA LEU A 59 17.38 -6.37 -1.35
C LEU A 59 18.12 -5.04 -1.25
N PHE A 60 17.93 -4.31 -0.16
CA PHE A 60 18.39 -2.92 0.00
C PHE A 60 19.58 -2.77 0.94
N GLY A 61 20.05 -3.85 1.60
CA GLY A 61 21.24 -3.83 2.44
C GLY A 61 22.51 -3.60 1.64
N MET A 62 23.59 -3.23 2.30
CA MET A 62 24.88 -2.88 1.64
C MET A 62 25.43 -4.00 0.74
N GLN A 63 25.13 -5.26 1.06
CA GLN A 63 25.52 -6.45 0.28
C GLN A 63 24.36 -6.98 -0.59
N GLY A 64 23.22 -6.28 -0.61
CA GLY A 64 22.04 -6.66 -1.36
C GLY A 64 22.10 -6.25 -2.84
N TRP A 65 21.11 -6.70 -3.62
CA TRP A 65 21.06 -6.42 -5.06
C TRP A 65 21.04 -4.92 -5.39
N LEU A 66 20.33 -4.12 -4.63
CA LEU A 66 20.20 -2.67 -4.85
C LEU A 66 21.11 -1.83 -3.94
N GLY A 67 21.76 -2.47 -2.95
CA GLY A 67 22.61 -1.79 -1.98
C GLY A 67 23.76 -0.98 -2.57
N PRO A 68 24.59 -1.55 -3.45
CA PRO A 68 25.70 -0.84 -4.08
C PRO A 68 25.24 0.37 -4.91
N TRP A 69 24.13 0.22 -5.64
CA TRP A 69 23.56 1.31 -6.44
C TRP A 69 23.01 2.45 -5.55
N LEU A 70 22.30 2.11 -4.47
CA LEU A 70 21.78 3.09 -3.51
C LEU A 70 22.89 3.82 -2.78
N SER A 71 23.92 3.11 -2.34
CA SER A 71 25.05 3.70 -1.64
C SER A 71 25.86 4.66 -2.52
N SER A 72 25.99 4.36 -3.83
CA SER A 72 26.64 5.25 -4.78
C SER A 72 25.90 6.58 -4.98
N HIS A 73 24.57 6.59 -4.72
CA HIS A 73 23.74 7.80 -4.78
C HIS A 73 23.51 8.45 -3.39
N GLY A 74 24.20 7.98 -2.35
CA GLY A 74 24.05 8.50 -0.99
C GLY A 74 22.69 8.20 -0.33
N LEU A 75 21.93 7.23 -0.86
CA LEU A 75 20.63 6.85 -0.36
C LEU A 75 20.76 5.64 0.59
N GLN A 76 20.48 5.84 1.85
CA GLN A 76 20.42 4.78 2.86
C GLN A 76 18.96 4.39 3.09
N VAL A 77 18.60 3.14 2.75
CA VAL A 77 17.24 2.60 2.95
C VAL A 77 17.17 1.79 4.24
N ILE A 78 18.07 0.83 4.43
CA ILE A 78 18.09 -0.01 5.63
C ILE A 78 18.64 0.76 6.83
N PHE A 79 18.05 0.54 8.01
CA PHE A 79 18.32 1.29 9.25
C PHE A 79 18.02 2.80 9.15
N ALA A 80 17.13 3.18 8.21
CA ALA A 80 16.68 4.54 7.97
C ALA A 80 15.16 4.60 7.79
N VAL A 81 14.59 5.81 7.88
CA VAL A 81 13.15 6.05 7.75
C VAL A 81 12.55 5.50 6.44
N PRO A 82 13.20 5.67 5.27
CA PRO A 82 12.65 5.13 4.02
C PRO A 82 12.42 3.62 4.04
N GLY A 83 13.31 2.85 4.66
CA GLY A 83 13.15 1.40 4.77
C GLY A 83 11.95 1.01 5.64
N ILE A 84 11.74 1.72 6.74
CA ILE A 84 10.59 1.52 7.62
C ILE A 84 9.29 1.84 6.86
N VAL A 85 9.24 2.94 6.11
CA VAL A 85 8.08 3.33 5.30
C VAL A 85 7.78 2.25 4.25
N LEU A 86 8.79 1.79 3.50
CA LEU A 86 8.60 0.75 2.47
C LEU A 86 8.11 -0.56 3.07
N ALA A 87 8.67 -1.00 4.18
CA ALA A 87 8.25 -2.22 4.86
C ALA A 87 6.80 -2.10 5.38
N THR A 88 6.45 -0.97 5.98
CA THR A 88 5.09 -0.70 6.44
C THR A 88 4.11 -0.64 5.27
N MET A 89 4.45 0.07 4.18
CA MET A 89 3.63 0.14 2.96
C MET A 89 3.37 -1.25 2.40
N PHE A 90 4.39 -2.09 2.27
CA PHE A 90 4.24 -3.45 1.75
C PHE A 90 3.27 -4.28 2.58
N VAL A 91 3.43 -4.29 3.91
CA VAL A 91 2.58 -5.09 4.81
C VAL A 91 1.13 -4.56 4.84
N THR A 92 0.94 -3.24 4.71
CA THR A 92 -0.38 -2.62 4.84
C THR A 92 -1.08 -2.33 3.51
N PHE A 93 -0.40 -2.47 2.38
CA PHE A 93 -0.95 -2.27 1.04
C PHE A 93 -2.23 -3.06 0.74
N PRO A 94 -2.35 -4.35 1.11
CA PRO A 94 -3.53 -5.15 0.77
C PRO A 94 -4.83 -4.65 1.41
N PHE A 95 -4.76 -3.97 2.56
CA PHE A 95 -5.97 -3.64 3.34
C PHE A 95 -6.96 -2.78 2.56
N ILE A 96 -6.49 -1.76 1.86
CA ILE A 96 -7.36 -0.87 1.08
C ILE A 96 -7.86 -1.58 -0.18
N ALA A 97 -6.98 -2.26 -0.90
CA ALA A 97 -7.36 -2.93 -2.13
C ALA A 97 -8.38 -4.06 -1.90
N ARG A 98 -8.16 -4.88 -0.86
CA ARG A 98 -9.08 -6.00 -0.52
C ARG A 98 -10.45 -5.54 -0.06
N GLU A 99 -10.54 -4.39 0.56
CA GLU A 99 -11.83 -3.80 0.97
C GLU A 99 -12.59 -3.27 -0.25
N LEU A 100 -11.89 -2.62 -1.16
CA LEU A 100 -12.52 -1.94 -2.29
C LEU A 100 -12.86 -2.87 -3.47
N ILE A 101 -12.06 -3.92 -3.73
CA ILE A 101 -12.29 -4.82 -4.88
C ILE A 101 -13.69 -5.43 -4.85
N PRO A 102 -14.12 -6.15 -3.78
CA PRO A 102 -15.45 -6.75 -3.74
C PRO A 102 -16.55 -5.70 -3.78
N LEU A 103 -16.38 -4.58 -3.05
CA LEU A 103 -17.35 -3.49 -3.04
C LEU A 103 -17.59 -2.92 -4.44
N MET A 104 -16.53 -2.65 -5.19
CA MET A 104 -16.64 -2.16 -6.57
C MET A 104 -17.18 -3.20 -7.55
N GLN A 105 -16.92 -4.48 -7.30
CA GLN A 105 -17.47 -5.57 -8.12
C GLN A 105 -18.97 -5.76 -7.89
N GLU A 106 -19.44 -5.66 -6.65
CA GLU A 106 -20.86 -5.73 -6.30
C GLU A 106 -21.67 -4.57 -6.88
N GLN A 107 -21.10 -3.36 -6.92
CA GLN A 107 -21.74 -2.19 -7.52
C GLN A 107 -21.92 -2.30 -9.03
N GLY A 108 -21.19 -3.19 -9.71
CA GLY A 108 -21.23 -3.29 -11.16
C GLY A 108 -20.64 -2.09 -11.88
N ILE A 109 -21.01 -1.90 -13.15
CA ILE A 109 -20.49 -0.83 -14.02
C ILE A 109 -21.62 0.03 -14.63
N GLU A 110 -22.83 -0.17 -14.20
CA GLU A 110 -24.02 0.40 -14.84
C GLU A 110 -24.07 1.92 -14.67
N GLU A 111 -23.73 2.43 -13.50
CA GLU A 111 -23.71 3.86 -13.21
C GLU A 111 -22.59 4.59 -13.97
N GLU A 112 -21.40 3.98 -14.09
CA GLU A 112 -20.31 4.53 -14.88
C GLU A 112 -20.67 4.53 -16.38
N GLN A 113 -21.33 3.49 -16.87
CA GLN A 113 -21.81 3.44 -18.26
C GLN A 113 -22.86 4.54 -18.53
N ALA A 114 -23.80 4.73 -17.61
CA ALA A 114 -24.78 5.80 -17.70
C ALA A 114 -24.12 7.19 -17.75
N ALA A 115 -23.12 7.42 -16.91
CA ALA A 115 -22.35 8.67 -16.90
C ALA A 115 -21.63 8.92 -18.26
N ILE A 116 -21.02 7.88 -18.82
CA ILE A 116 -20.34 7.97 -20.13
C ILE A 116 -21.35 8.26 -21.25
N VAL A 117 -22.51 7.64 -21.24
CA VAL A 117 -23.60 7.91 -22.23
C VAL A 117 -24.08 9.36 -22.11
N LEU A 118 -24.09 9.93 -20.93
CA LEU A 118 -24.41 11.36 -20.70
C LEU A 118 -23.26 12.31 -21.05
N GLY A 119 -22.14 11.81 -21.56
CA GLY A 119 -21.02 12.60 -22.05
C GLY A 119 -19.90 12.84 -21.04
N ALA A 120 -19.91 12.17 -19.87
CA ALA A 120 -18.82 12.26 -18.92
C ALA A 120 -17.56 11.57 -19.47
N ASN A 121 -16.39 12.18 -19.29
CA ASN A 121 -15.13 11.53 -19.58
C ASN A 121 -14.73 10.60 -18.42
N GLY A 122 -13.74 9.71 -18.63
CA GLY A 122 -13.34 8.71 -17.62
C GLY A 122 -12.91 9.33 -16.28
N TRP A 123 -12.28 10.50 -16.28
CA TRP A 123 -11.86 11.22 -15.09
C TRP A 123 -13.06 11.79 -14.31
N GLN A 124 -14.04 12.34 -15.04
CA GLN A 124 -15.31 12.81 -14.46
C GLN A 124 -16.10 11.65 -13.88
N THR A 125 -16.21 10.53 -14.59
CA THR A 125 -16.87 9.30 -14.10
C THR A 125 -16.21 8.81 -12.82
N PHE A 126 -14.89 8.77 -12.74
CA PHE A 126 -14.17 8.37 -11.53
C PHE A 126 -14.50 9.28 -10.34
N TRP A 127 -14.41 10.61 -10.50
CA TRP A 127 -14.58 11.55 -9.39
C TRP A 127 -16.03 11.75 -8.96
N TYR A 128 -16.98 11.71 -9.90
CA TYR A 128 -18.38 12.02 -9.61
C TYR A 128 -19.25 10.79 -9.40
N VAL A 129 -18.82 9.62 -9.87
CA VAL A 129 -19.60 8.38 -9.74
C VAL A 129 -18.84 7.35 -8.91
N THR A 130 -17.68 6.87 -9.39
CA THR A 130 -16.99 5.76 -8.76
C THR A 130 -16.54 6.08 -7.32
N LEU A 131 -15.85 7.20 -7.12
CA LEU A 131 -15.30 7.56 -5.81
C LEU A 131 -16.37 7.84 -4.75
N PRO A 132 -17.47 8.59 -5.03
CA PRO A 132 -18.55 8.77 -4.07
C PRO A 132 -19.24 7.47 -3.67
N ASN A 133 -19.39 6.53 -4.59
CA ASN A 133 -20.05 5.25 -4.33
C ASN A 133 -19.23 4.37 -3.38
N VAL A 134 -17.91 4.43 -3.45
CA VAL A 134 -17.03 3.61 -2.59
C VAL A 134 -16.50 4.34 -1.36
N LYS A 135 -16.91 5.57 -1.12
CA LYS A 135 -16.34 6.44 -0.05
C LYS A 135 -16.35 5.81 1.33
N TRP A 136 -17.38 5.07 1.69
CA TRP A 136 -17.49 4.45 3.01
C TRP A 136 -16.57 3.22 3.14
N GLY A 137 -16.48 2.38 2.10
CA GLY A 137 -15.49 1.30 2.04
C GLY A 137 -14.06 1.83 2.01
N LEU A 138 -13.83 2.93 1.28
CA LEU A 138 -12.54 3.61 1.26
C LEU A 138 -12.15 4.12 2.66
N LEU A 139 -13.07 4.79 3.36
CA LEU A 139 -12.84 5.25 4.73
C LEU A 139 -12.51 4.08 5.67
N TYR A 140 -13.26 2.99 5.58
CA TYR A 140 -13.04 1.79 6.37
C TYR A 140 -11.66 1.17 6.07
N GLY A 141 -11.32 1.00 4.80
CA GLY A 141 -10.01 0.51 4.37
C GLY A 141 -8.84 1.38 4.87
N VAL A 142 -9.01 2.70 4.86
CA VAL A 142 -8.02 3.65 5.40
C VAL A 142 -7.86 3.49 6.92
N ILE A 143 -8.96 3.34 7.65
CA ILE A 143 -8.93 3.13 9.11
C ILE A 143 -8.19 1.83 9.45
N LEU A 144 -8.50 0.73 8.75
CA LEU A 144 -7.82 -0.55 8.93
C LEU A 144 -6.32 -0.46 8.58
N CYS A 145 -6.00 0.16 7.44
CA CYS A 145 -4.62 0.38 7.01
C CYS A 145 -3.84 1.19 8.05
N ASN A 146 -4.44 2.27 8.58
CA ASN A 146 -3.81 3.11 9.59
C ASN A 146 -3.60 2.35 10.92
N ALA A 147 -4.62 1.64 11.40
CA ALA A 147 -4.50 0.83 12.61
C ALA A 147 -3.39 -0.23 12.47
N ARG A 148 -3.31 -0.88 11.30
CA ARG A 148 -2.26 -1.87 11.01
C ARG A 148 -0.87 -1.23 10.89
N ALA A 149 -0.77 -0.07 10.24
CA ALA A 149 0.49 0.67 10.08
C ALA A 149 1.06 1.14 11.43
N MET A 150 0.20 1.58 12.35
CA MET A 150 0.62 2.01 13.68
C MET A 150 1.03 0.83 14.59
N GLY A 151 0.47 -0.36 14.38
CA GLY A 151 0.79 -1.58 15.13
C GLY A 151 1.81 -2.49 14.43
N GLU A 152 2.51 -2.02 13.38
CA GLU A 152 3.47 -2.83 12.65
C GLU A 152 4.80 -2.92 13.41
N PHE A 153 5.06 -4.08 13.98
CA PHE A 153 6.31 -4.36 14.69
C PHE A 153 7.22 -5.34 13.92
N GLY A 154 6.65 -6.38 13.31
CA GLY A 154 7.41 -7.49 12.73
C GLY A 154 8.42 -7.08 11.66
N ALA A 155 7.93 -6.49 10.56
CA ALA A 155 8.80 -6.02 9.47
C ALA A 155 9.65 -4.83 9.89
N VAL A 156 9.07 -3.91 10.65
CA VAL A 156 9.75 -2.70 11.13
C VAL A 156 10.91 -3.05 12.06
N SER A 157 10.77 -4.01 12.96
CA SER A 157 11.84 -4.40 13.88
C SER A 157 13.10 -4.87 13.17
N VAL A 158 12.94 -5.61 12.08
CA VAL A 158 14.06 -6.12 11.27
C VAL A 158 14.72 -4.99 10.47
N VAL A 159 13.93 -4.15 9.81
CA VAL A 159 14.42 -3.09 8.92
C VAL A 159 14.97 -1.89 9.69
N SER A 160 14.44 -1.59 10.87
CA SER A 160 14.84 -0.45 11.69
C SER A 160 16.14 -0.65 12.46
N GLY A 161 16.47 -1.91 12.82
CA GLY A 161 17.63 -2.23 13.65
C GLY A 161 17.61 -1.60 15.06
N HIS A 162 16.47 -1.05 15.50
CA HIS A 162 16.27 -0.44 16.83
C HIS A 162 17.30 0.63 17.24
N VAL A 163 17.78 1.43 16.29
CA VAL A 163 18.75 2.48 16.60
C VAL A 163 18.10 3.59 17.44
N ARG A 164 18.53 3.72 18.71
CA ARG A 164 18.00 4.75 19.64
C ARG A 164 18.12 6.15 19.05
N GLY A 165 17.00 6.89 19.06
CA GLY A 165 16.94 8.26 18.57
C GLY A 165 16.81 8.43 17.06
N LYS A 166 16.95 7.36 16.24
CA LYS A 166 16.83 7.42 14.78
C LYS A 166 15.70 6.56 14.22
N THR A 167 15.61 5.29 14.61
CA THR A 167 14.70 4.32 13.98
C THR A 167 13.81 3.58 14.99
N ASN A 168 13.73 4.04 16.25
CA ASN A 168 12.90 3.42 17.28
C ASN A 168 11.42 3.81 17.06
N THR A 169 10.60 2.84 16.70
CA THR A 169 9.13 2.95 16.62
C THR A 169 8.49 2.44 17.91
N ILE A 170 7.20 2.74 18.11
CA ILE A 170 6.40 2.11 19.16
C ILE A 170 6.19 0.64 18.76
N PRO A 171 6.37 -0.31 19.70
CA PRO A 171 6.04 -1.70 19.48
C PRO A 171 4.52 -1.91 19.35
#